data_821e108e6facc967d6aad51b177b2023
#
_entry.id   821e108e6facc967d6aad51b177b2023
#
_cell.length_a   1.000
_cell.length_b   1.000
_cell.length_c   1.000
_cell.angle_alpha   90.00
_cell.angle_beta   90.00
_cell.angle_gamma   90.00
#
_symmetry.space_group_name_H-M   'P 1'
#
loop_
_entity.id
_entity.type
_entity.pdbx_description
1 polymer ?
#
loop_
_entity_poly.entity_id
_entity_poly.type
_entity_poly.pdbx_seq_one_letter_code
_entity_poly.pdbx_strand_id
1 'polypeptide(L)'
;VPYSYEDGYINSINNIIKECNIDLIIPSTDYEVYYLGLNRNEIETKVVVSDSEISEFLLDKYLTFQLFSKYDIPFAKSWLPKDYNNKVNSIIAKPRKGRGSRGIIINPEKVNHLDDSYLIQEMHEGIEITTSIYINKNNKVHGICSMERKLTNGTTSQIIINDMYDSIFLDIANKIANMGGVKGSINVQSIVDKNGQVFPFEINCRISGTNSIRHNLGFQDVKYTLQEYLFDEKPDSVNIKNNKAIAVRILMDVIYPEAKSFEDLNNNSVKHIIF
;
A
#
# COMPACT_ATOMS: atom_id res chain seq x y z
N VAL A 1 -8.35 -16.87 11.82
CA VAL A 1 -7.74 -17.15 10.51
C VAL A 1 -6.22 -17.13 10.70
N PRO A 2 -5.48 -18.14 10.19
CA PRO A 2 -4.02 -18.13 10.17
C PRO A 2 -3.47 -16.92 9.41
N TYR A 3 -2.17 -16.61 9.58
CA TYR A 3 -1.54 -15.64 8.69
C TYR A 3 -1.49 -16.16 7.25
N SER A 4 -1.46 -15.25 6.27
CA SER A 4 -1.56 -15.61 4.83
C SER A 4 -0.46 -16.56 4.35
N TYR A 5 0.67 -16.62 5.04
CA TYR A 5 1.82 -17.50 4.77
C TYR A 5 1.80 -18.81 5.56
N GLU A 6 0.79 -19.05 6.38
CA GLU A 6 0.66 -20.26 7.20
C GLU A 6 -0.25 -21.29 6.53
N ASP A 7 -0.01 -22.55 6.86
CA ASP A 7 -0.86 -23.65 6.41
C ASP A 7 -2.31 -23.47 6.89
N GLY A 8 -3.24 -23.85 6.04
CA GLY A 8 -4.67 -23.74 6.34
C GLY A 8 -5.29 -22.36 6.10
N TYR A 9 -4.49 -21.32 5.70
CA TYR A 9 -5.03 -20.00 5.41
C TYR A 9 -6.11 -20.04 4.31
N ILE A 10 -5.83 -20.65 3.15
CA ILE A 10 -6.76 -20.74 2.03
C ILE A 10 -8.03 -21.52 2.42
N ASN A 11 -7.89 -22.61 3.16
CA ASN A 11 -9.03 -23.37 3.67
C ASN A 11 -9.92 -22.52 4.59
N SER A 12 -9.31 -21.72 5.47
CA SER A 12 -10.04 -20.80 6.35
C SER A 12 -10.77 -19.72 5.56
N ILE A 13 -10.13 -19.17 4.51
CA ILE A 13 -10.76 -18.20 3.62
C ILE A 13 -11.96 -18.82 2.89
N ASN A 14 -11.82 -20.02 2.33
CA ASN A 14 -12.91 -20.72 1.63
C ASN A 14 -14.09 -21.05 2.56
N ASN A 15 -13.83 -21.38 3.82
CA ASN A 15 -14.89 -21.57 4.82
C ASN A 15 -15.65 -20.25 5.05
N ILE A 16 -14.96 -19.12 5.23
CA ILE A 16 -15.59 -17.80 5.39
C ILE A 16 -16.39 -17.43 4.14
N ILE A 17 -15.86 -17.70 2.94
CA ILE A 17 -16.58 -17.45 1.68
C ILE A 17 -17.93 -18.16 1.69
N LYS A 18 -17.95 -19.43 2.09
CA LYS A 18 -19.19 -20.24 2.15
C LYS A 18 -20.14 -19.78 3.25
N GLU A 19 -19.61 -19.58 4.46
CA GLU A 19 -20.42 -19.20 5.64
C GLU A 19 -21.05 -17.82 5.48
N CYS A 20 -20.33 -16.86 4.88
CA CYS A 20 -20.76 -15.47 4.75
C CYS A 20 -21.26 -15.11 3.34
N ASN A 21 -21.29 -16.05 2.39
CA ASN A 21 -21.65 -15.82 0.98
C ASN A 21 -20.87 -14.65 0.36
N ILE A 22 -19.53 -14.71 0.42
CA ILE A 22 -18.63 -13.64 -0.06
C ILE A 22 -18.51 -13.70 -1.59
N ASP A 23 -18.80 -12.61 -2.27
CA ASP A 23 -18.72 -12.47 -3.73
C ASP A 23 -17.37 -11.94 -4.22
N LEU A 24 -16.62 -11.22 -3.37
CA LEU A 24 -15.36 -10.58 -3.74
C LEU A 24 -14.43 -10.43 -2.54
N ILE A 25 -13.15 -10.76 -2.74
CA ILE A 25 -12.09 -10.51 -1.77
C ILE A 25 -11.21 -9.36 -2.28
N ILE A 26 -10.99 -8.36 -1.42
CA ILE A 26 -10.07 -7.25 -1.63
C ILE A 26 -9.03 -7.29 -0.51
N PRO A 27 -7.81 -7.77 -0.76
CA PRO A 27 -6.79 -7.86 0.27
C PRO A 27 -6.32 -6.49 0.74
N SER A 28 -5.93 -6.40 2.00
CA SER A 28 -5.48 -5.16 2.64
C SER A 28 -4.01 -5.17 3.07
N THR A 29 -3.31 -6.29 2.89
CA THR A 29 -1.88 -6.42 3.17
C THR A 29 -1.13 -6.98 1.96
N ASP A 30 0.15 -6.62 1.83
CA ASP A 30 0.99 -7.04 0.70
C ASP A 30 1.22 -8.57 0.72
N TYR A 31 1.28 -9.16 1.91
CA TYR A 31 1.36 -10.63 2.06
C TYR A 31 0.09 -11.32 1.56
N GLU A 32 -1.10 -10.80 1.88
CA GLU A 32 -2.37 -11.36 1.37
C GLU A 32 -2.45 -11.25 -0.15
N VAL A 33 -2.03 -10.11 -0.73
CA VAL A 33 -1.98 -9.95 -2.20
C VAL A 33 -1.18 -11.07 -2.83
N TYR A 34 0.02 -11.34 -2.31
CA TYR A 34 0.90 -12.38 -2.84
C TYR A 34 0.32 -13.78 -2.65
N TYR A 35 -0.07 -14.16 -1.44
CA TYR A 35 -0.53 -15.53 -1.15
C TYR A 35 -1.90 -15.85 -1.74
N LEU A 36 -2.82 -14.89 -1.80
CA LEU A 36 -4.09 -15.05 -2.50
C LEU A 36 -3.89 -15.11 -4.02
N GLY A 37 -2.92 -14.35 -4.55
CA GLY A 37 -2.54 -14.43 -5.96
C GLY A 37 -1.93 -15.78 -6.33
N LEU A 38 -1.04 -16.30 -5.49
CA LEU A 38 -0.37 -17.59 -5.67
C LEU A 38 -1.38 -18.76 -5.69
N ASN A 39 -2.36 -18.71 -4.79
CA ASN A 39 -3.37 -19.76 -4.62
C ASN A 39 -4.72 -19.40 -5.29
N ARG A 40 -4.69 -18.54 -6.30
CA ARG A 40 -5.91 -17.98 -6.92
C ARG A 40 -6.88 -19.05 -7.40
N ASN A 41 -6.38 -20.16 -7.91
CA ASN A 41 -7.17 -21.26 -8.44
C ASN A 41 -7.87 -22.12 -7.36
N GLU A 42 -7.43 -21.99 -6.11
CA GLU A 42 -8.00 -22.70 -4.96
C GLU A 42 -9.07 -21.88 -4.23
N ILE A 43 -9.22 -20.59 -4.58
CA ILE A 43 -10.16 -19.68 -3.92
C ILE A 43 -11.49 -19.68 -4.66
N GLU A 44 -12.57 -19.94 -3.92
CA GLU A 44 -13.90 -20.21 -4.46
C GLU A 44 -14.70 -18.94 -4.82
N THR A 45 -14.07 -17.76 -4.82
CA THR A 45 -14.72 -16.50 -5.21
C THR A 45 -13.77 -15.60 -5.99
N LYS A 46 -14.25 -14.43 -6.43
CA LYS A 46 -13.42 -13.41 -7.09
C LYS A 46 -12.42 -12.82 -6.09
N VAL A 47 -11.17 -12.61 -6.53
CA VAL A 47 -10.13 -11.95 -5.73
C VAL A 47 -9.46 -10.87 -6.58
N VAL A 48 -9.30 -9.68 -6.01
CA VAL A 48 -8.61 -8.56 -6.70
C VAL A 48 -7.16 -8.52 -6.24
N VAL A 49 -6.31 -9.12 -7.04
CA VAL A 49 -4.86 -9.18 -6.81
C VAL A 49 -4.12 -8.94 -8.11
N SER A 50 -2.93 -8.39 -8.02
CA SER A 50 -1.95 -8.39 -9.11
C SER A 50 -1.48 -9.81 -9.41
N ASP A 51 -0.91 -10.04 -10.59
CA ASP A 51 -0.37 -11.35 -10.94
C ASP A 51 0.69 -11.77 -9.90
N SER A 52 0.73 -13.05 -9.51
CA SER A 52 1.54 -13.54 -8.39
C SER A 52 3.04 -13.28 -8.57
N GLU A 53 3.57 -13.43 -9.79
CA GLU A 53 4.95 -13.11 -10.11
C GLU A 53 5.28 -11.63 -9.83
N ILE A 54 4.43 -10.72 -10.29
CA ILE A 54 4.60 -9.28 -10.02
C ILE A 54 4.43 -8.98 -8.54
N SER A 55 3.46 -9.60 -7.86
CA SER A 55 3.25 -9.42 -6.43
C SER A 55 4.46 -9.86 -5.60
N GLU A 56 5.16 -10.92 -6.00
CA GLU A 56 6.39 -11.36 -5.36
C GLU A 56 7.50 -10.31 -5.46
N PHE A 57 7.71 -9.76 -6.68
CA PHE A 57 8.68 -8.68 -6.89
C PHE A 57 8.36 -7.44 -6.06
N LEU A 58 7.10 -7.06 -5.97
CA LEU A 58 6.69 -5.84 -5.27
C LEU A 58 6.58 -6.01 -3.74
N LEU A 59 6.48 -7.24 -3.24
CA LEU A 59 6.56 -7.56 -1.81
C LEU A 59 8.00 -7.37 -1.28
N ASP A 60 9.01 -7.59 -2.11
CA ASP A 60 10.43 -7.49 -1.76
C ASP A 60 11.04 -6.19 -2.32
N LYS A 61 11.42 -5.27 -1.45
CA LYS A 61 11.92 -3.93 -1.83
C LYS A 61 13.19 -3.97 -2.71
N TYR A 62 14.03 -4.98 -2.54
CA TYR A 62 15.21 -5.11 -3.40
C TYR A 62 14.85 -5.64 -4.79
N LEU A 63 13.96 -6.63 -4.86
CA LEU A 63 13.43 -7.09 -6.15
C LEU A 63 12.61 -5.99 -6.85
N THR A 64 11.87 -5.17 -6.11
CA THR A 64 11.20 -3.98 -6.65
C THR A 64 12.21 -3.04 -7.32
N PHE A 65 13.32 -2.73 -6.64
CA PHE A 65 14.37 -1.88 -7.21
C PHE A 65 14.93 -2.47 -8.52
N GLN A 66 15.21 -3.77 -8.55
CA GLN A 66 15.70 -4.44 -9.75
C GLN A 66 14.68 -4.42 -10.90
N LEU A 67 13.40 -4.71 -10.58
CA LEU A 67 12.31 -4.69 -11.54
C LEU A 67 12.12 -3.28 -12.12
N PHE A 68 12.06 -2.26 -11.26
CA PHE A 68 11.87 -0.88 -11.69
C PHE A 68 13.03 -0.37 -12.52
N SER A 69 14.27 -0.77 -12.19
CA SER A 69 15.45 -0.45 -13.01
C SER A 69 15.34 -1.05 -14.41
N LYS A 70 14.81 -2.27 -14.55
CA LYS A 70 14.59 -2.93 -15.85
C LYS A 70 13.58 -2.19 -16.73
N TYR A 71 12.59 -1.54 -16.13
CA TYR A 71 11.52 -0.82 -16.83
C TYR A 71 11.72 0.70 -16.84
N ASP A 72 12.92 1.17 -16.47
CA ASP A 72 13.26 2.60 -16.38
C ASP A 72 12.26 3.41 -15.51
N ILE A 73 11.80 2.78 -14.43
CA ILE A 73 10.96 3.41 -13.42
C ILE A 73 11.88 3.95 -12.32
N PRO A 74 11.80 5.24 -11.94
CA PRO A 74 12.64 5.77 -10.88
C PRO A 74 12.37 5.06 -9.55
N PHE A 75 13.45 4.78 -8.82
CA PHE A 75 13.40 4.21 -7.48
C PHE A 75 14.69 4.56 -6.74
N ALA A 76 14.62 4.75 -5.42
CA ALA A 76 15.80 5.03 -4.60
C ALA A 76 16.81 3.88 -4.73
N LYS A 77 18.08 4.21 -5.01
CA LYS A 77 19.12 3.21 -5.22
C LYS A 77 19.22 2.27 -4.03
N SER A 78 19.33 1.00 -4.31
CA SER A 78 19.28 -0.05 -3.31
C SER A 78 20.33 -1.12 -3.56
N TRP A 79 20.89 -1.65 -2.50
CA TRP A 79 21.94 -2.69 -2.53
C TRP A 79 21.62 -3.78 -1.50
N LEU A 80 22.12 -4.97 -1.73
CA LEU A 80 22.25 -5.95 -0.65
C LEU A 80 23.40 -5.52 0.29
N PRO A 81 23.37 -5.88 1.59
CA PRO A 81 24.44 -5.50 2.52
C PRO A 81 25.84 -5.89 2.05
N LYS A 82 25.99 -7.09 1.46
CA LYS A 82 27.27 -7.59 0.91
C LYS A 82 27.78 -6.82 -0.31
N ASP A 83 26.88 -6.15 -1.06
CA ASP A 83 27.22 -5.43 -2.31
C ASP A 83 27.39 -3.92 -2.06
N TYR A 84 27.11 -3.45 -0.84
CA TYR A 84 27.22 -2.04 -0.49
C TYR A 84 28.68 -1.66 -0.19
N ASN A 85 29.19 -0.66 -0.86
CA ASN A 85 30.59 -0.20 -0.76
C ASN A 85 30.70 1.29 -0.43
N ASN A 86 29.86 1.80 0.45
CA ASN A 86 29.88 3.20 0.94
C ASN A 86 29.78 4.25 -0.17
N LYS A 87 28.93 4.00 -1.17
CA LYS A 87 28.78 4.87 -2.36
C LYS A 87 28.02 6.16 -2.14
N VAL A 88 27.29 6.29 -1.03
CA VAL A 88 26.40 7.43 -0.76
C VAL A 88 26.54 7.87 0.71
N ASN A 89 26.26 9.16 0.96
CA ASN A 89 26.49 9.79 2.26
C ASN A 89 25.43 9.44 3.30
N SER A 90 24.22 9.14 2.88
CA SER A 90 23.10 8.86 3.78
C SER A 90 22.34 7.63 3.31
N ILE A 91 22.15 6.70 4.21
CA ILE A 91 21.53 5.40 3.92
C ILE A 91 20.53 5.00 4.99
N ILE A 92 19.63 4.13 4.59
CA ILE A 92 18.71 3.45 5.47
C ILE A 92 18.84 1.94 5.24
N ALA A 93 19.06 1.18 6.31
CA ALA A 93 18.94 -0.27 6.26
C ALA A 93 17.54 -0.67 6.72
N LYS A 94 16.87 -1.51 5.94
CA LYS A 94 15.50 -1.96 6.24
C LYS A 94 15.27 -3.39 5.76
N PRO A 95 14.38 -4.16 6.42
CA PRO A 95 14.01 -5.48 5.95
C PRO A 95 13.48 -5.42 4.51
N ARG A 96 13.90 -6.33 3.66
CA ARG A 96 13.43 -6.46 2.27
C ARG A 96 11.94 -6.71 2.23
N LYS A 97 11.46 -7.64 3.05
CA LYS A 97 10.02 -7.91 3.27
C LYS A 97 9.65 -7.41 4.67
N GLY A 98 8.79 -6.43 4.77
CA GLY A 98 8.44 -5.82 6.06
C GLY A 98 7.40 -4.73 5.94
N ARG A 99 6.81 -4.36 7.07
CA ARG A 99 5.73 -3.36 7.16
C ARG A 99 5.85 -2.49 8.40
N GLY A 100 5.28 -1.28 8.35
CA GLY A 100 5.10 -0.43 9.52
C GLY A 100 6.42 0.08 10.12
N SER A 101 7.41 0.36 9.30
CA SER A 101 8.72 0.92 9.69
C SER A 101 9.49 0.09 10.73
N ARG A 102 9.19 -1.21 10.87
CA ARG A 102 9.88 -2.09 11.83
C ARG A 102 11.24 -2.52 11.30
N GLY A 103 12.24 -2.58 12.17
CA GLY A 103 13.59 -3.03 11.83
C GLY A 103 14.37 -2.05 10.94
N ILE A 104 13.97 -0.78 10.90
CA ILE A 104 14.67 0.27 10.15
C ILE A 104 15.84 0.80 10.98
N ILE A 105 17.00 0.95 10.32
CA ILE A 105 18.22 1.52 10.91
C ILE A 105 18.67 2.68 10.02
N ILE A 106 18.67 3.89 10.56
CA ILE A 106 19.09 5.10 9.84
C ILE A 106 20.60 5.28 10.02
N ASN A 107 21.31 5.47 8.92
CA ASN A 107 22.77 5.68 8.86
C ASN A 107 23.55 4.69 9.75
N PRO A 108 23.38 3.36 9.55
CA PRO A 108 24.15 2.38 10.32
C PRO A 108 25.65 2.60 10.13
N GLU A 109 26.42 2.61 11.22
CA GLU A 109 27.89 2.77 11.17
C GLU A 109 28.56 1.65 10.35
N LYS A 110 28.01 0.45 10.40
CA LYS A 110 28.48 -0.73 9.67
C LYS A 110 27.27 -1.50 9.15
N VAL A 111 27.37 -2.01 7.94
CA VAL A 111 26.33 -2.85 7.32
C VAL A 111 26.72 -4.33 7.22
N ASN A 112 28.00 -4.66 7.45
CA ASN A 112 28.56 -6.01 7.23
C ASN A 112 27.98 -7.09 8.17
N HIS A 113 27.30 -6.68 9.25
CA HIS A 113 26.63 -7.61 10.18
C HIS A 113 25.19 -7.92 9.76
N LEU A 114 24.65 -7.20 8.78
CA LEU A 114 23.33 -7.43 8.23
C LEU A 114 23.41 -8.52 7.15
N ASP A 115 22.47 -9.43 7.18
CA ASP A 115 22.34 -10.45 6.14
C ASP A 115 21.46 -9.96 4.96
N ASP A 116 21.33 -10.80 3.94
CA ASP A 116 20.56 -10.49 2.74
C ASP A 116 19.01 -10.46 2.96
N SER A 117 18.51 -10.60 4.19
CA SER A 117 17.12 -10.28 4.55
C SER A 117 16.88 -8.77 4.65
N TYR A 118 17.97 -7.97 4.71
CA TYR A 118 17.97 -6.52 4.64
C TYR A 118 18.33 -6.01 3.25
N LEU A 119 17.94 -4.79 2.95
CA LEU A 119 18.52 -3.95 1.90
C LEU A 119 19.07 -2.68 2.51
N ILE A 120 20.10 -2.15 1.86
CA ILE A 120 20.63 -0.81 2.07
C ILE A 120 20.05 0.06 0.98
N GLN A 121 19.43 1.17 1.33
CA GLN A 121 18.82 2.09 0.37
C GLN A 121 19.34 3.51 0.59
N GLU A 122 19.59 4.21 -0.50
CA GLU A 122 19.92 5.65 -0.48
C GLU A 122 18.78 6.41 0.20
N MET A 123 19.13 7.25 1.17
CA MET A 123 18.17 8.07 1.89
C MET A 123 18.16 9.49 1.31
N HIS A 124 16.99 9.95 0.94
CA HIS A 124 16.76 11.29 0.43
C HIS A 124 16.06 12.14 1.48
N GLU A 125 16.40 13.44 1.50
CA GLU A 125 15.73 14.43 2.36
C GLU A 125 14.69 15.19 1.55
N GLY A 126 13.51 15.42 2.14
CA GLY A 126 12.44 16.13 1.48
C GLY A 126 11.06 15.87 2.08
N ILE A 127 10.05 16.09 1.27
CA ILE A 127 8.65 15.88 1.65
C ILE A 127 8.28 14.42 1.30
N GLU A 128 7.71 13.71 2.26
CA GLU A 128 7.17 12.38 1.98
C GLU A 128 5.80 12.48 1.31
N ILE A 129 5.71 11.94 0.09
CA ILE A 129 4.46 11.86 -0.67
C ILE A 129 4.06 10.38 -0.84
N THR A 130 2.81 10.11 -0.54
CA THR A 130 2.17 8.83 -0.83
C THR A 130 1.16 9.04 -1.96
N THR A 131 1.35 8.34 -3.07
CA THR A 131 0.46 8.43 -4.23
C THR A 131 -0.32 7.14 -4.37
N SER A 132 -1.63 7.23 -4.19
CA SER A 132 -2.55 6.14 -4.51
C SER A 132 -2.86 6.16 -5.99
N ILE A 133 -2.78 5.00 -6.63
CA ILE A 133 -2.97 4.81 -8.07
C ILE A 133 -4.01 3.71 -8.24
N TYR A 134 -4.95 3.86 -9.17
CA TYR A 134 -5.83 2.78 -9.59
C TYR A 134 -5.50 2.36 -11.02
N ILE A 135 -5.12 1.09 -11.18
CA ILE A 135 -4.85 0.46 -12.48
C ILE A 135 -6.01 -0.48 -12.79
N ASN A 136 -6.70 -0.22 -13.89
CA ASN A 136 -7.88 -0.98 -14.29
C ASN A 136 -7.54 -2.34 -14.91
N LYS A 137 -8.56 -3.17 -15.16
CA LYS A 137 -8.41 -4.50 -15.78
C LYS A 137 -7.65 -4.49 -17.11
N ASN A 138 -7.64 -3.36 -17.83
CA ASN A 138 -6.98 -3.20 -19.13
C ASN A 138 -5.54 -2.69 -19.01
N ASN A 139 -4.93 -2.78 -17.83
CA ASN A 139 -3.58 -2.26 -17.53
C ASN A 139 -3.43 -0.77 -17.84
N LYS A 140 -4.47 0.03 -17.62
CA LYS A 140 -4.43 1.48 -17.79
C LYS A 140 -4.62 2.18 -16.46
N VAL A 141 -3.86 3.24 -16.25
CA VAL A 141 -4.07 4.12 -15.11
C VAL A 141 -5.44 4.77 -15.24
N HIS A 142 -6.31 4.51 -14.28
CA HIS A 142 -7.63 5.15 -14.18
C HIS A 142 -7.53 6.52 -13.51
N GLY A 143 -6.64 6.64 -12.53
CA GLY A 143 -6.35 7.90 -11.85
C GLY A 143 -5.35 7.74 -10.73
N ILE A 144 -4.92 8.89 -10.19
CA ILE A 144 -3.99 9.01 -9.07
C ILE A 144 -4.52 9.99 -8.03
N CYS A 145 -4.01 9.89 -6.80
CA CYS A 145 -4.24 10.84 -5.72
C CYS A 145 -2.97 10.96 -4.89
N SER A 146 -2.28 12.09 -5.01
CA SER A 146 -1.03 12.36 -4.31
C SER A 146 -1.27 13.14 -3.02
N MET A 147 -0.61 12.72 -1.95
CA MET A 147 -0.80 13.25 -0.61
C MET A 147 0.55 13.38 0.11
N GLU A 148 0.88 14.58 0.56
CA GLU A 148 1.89 14.75 1.60
C GLU A 148 1.40 14.09 2.88
N ARG A 149 2.27 13.39 3.59
CA ARG A 149 1.88 12.78 4.85
C ARG A 149 2.91 12.97 5.94
N LYS A 150 2.41 13.10 7.16
CA LYS A 150 3.23 12.98 8.37
C LYS A 150 2.84 11.72 9.12
N LEU A 151 3.84 11.04 9.63
CA LEU A 151 3.68 9.84 10.43
C LEU A 151 3.84 10.16 11.92
N THR A 152 3.05 9.49 12.73
CA THR A 152 3.23 9.42 14.19
C THR A 152 3.16 7.95 14.57
N ASN A 153 4.21 7.42 15.18
CA ASN A 153 4.33 6.00 15.56
C ASN A 153 4.04 5.04 14.39
N GLY A 154 4.59 5.35 13.19
CA GLY A 154 4.44 4.51 12.00
C GLY A 154 3.07 4.57 11.32
N THR A 155 2.12 5.38 11.82
CA THR A 155 0.81 5.59 11.24
C THR A 155 0.64 7.02 10.73
N THR A 156 -0.11 7.19 9.66
CA THR A 156 -0.42 8.51 9.11
C THR A 156 -1.25 9.33 10.10
N SER A 157 -0.74 10.48 10.54
CA SER A 157 -1.42 11.40 11.46
C SER A 157 -1.98 12.63 10.76
N GLN A 158 -1.27 13.15 9.76
CA GLN A 158 -1.66 14.31 8.98
C GLN A 158 -1.45 14.06 7.50
N ILE A 159 -2.33 14.60 6.67
CA ILE A 159 -2.28 14.55 5.21
C ILE A 159 -2.62 15.92 4.65
N ILE A 160 -1.91 16.31 3.60
CA ILE A 160 -2.25 17.44 2.73
C ILE A 160 -2.36 16.88 1.30
N ILE A 161 -3.48 17.08 0.63
CA ILE A 161 -3.57 16.76 -0.80
C ILE A 161 -2.64 17.70 -1.54
N ASN A 162 -1.81 17.14 -2.39
CA ASN A 162 -0.82 17.88 -3.17
C ASN A 162 -0.73 17.33 -4.59
N ASP A 163 -1.22 18.10 -5.54
CA ASP A 163 -1.21 17.77 -6.97
C ASP A 163 0.00 18.35 -7.73
N MET A 164 0.89 19.05 -7.04
CA MET A 164 2.05 19.74 -7.66
C MET A 164 2.93 18.79 -8.48
N TYR A 165 3.05 17.54 -8.06
CA TYR A 165 3.92 16.54 -8.70
C TYR A 165 3.13 15.47 -9.46
N ASP A 166 1.82 15.66 -9.66
CA ASP A 166 0.95 14.65 -10.27
C ASP A 166 1.37 14.25 -11.69
N SER A 167 1.96 15.18 -12.46
CA SER A 167 2.49 14.85 -13.80
C SER A 167 3.62 13.81 -13.73
N ILE A 168 4.50 13.91 -12.75
CA ILE A 168 5.61 12.97 -12.54
C ILE A 168 5.05 11.63 -12.02
N PHE A 169 4.14 11.68 -11.04
CA PHE A 169 3.51 10.46 -10.51
C PHE A 169 2.65 9.75 -11.55
N LEU A 170 2.01 10.48 -12.47
CA LEU A 170 1.26 9.88 -13.57
C LEU A 170 2.18 9.18 -14.57
N ASP A 171 3.36 9.75 -14.88
CA ASP A 171 4.36 9.05 -15.70
C ASP A 171 4.84 7.75 -15.03
N ILE A 172 5.18 7.80 -13.74
CA ILE A 172 5.55 6.62 -12.95
C ILE A 172 4.41 5.58 -12.97
N ALA A 173 3.16 6.01 -12.75
CA ALA A 173 2.00 5.14 -12.76
C ALA A 173 1.79 4.47 -14.12
N ASN A 174 1.96 5.21 -15.21
CA ASN A 174 1.85 4.66 -16.57
C ASN A 174 2.97 3.64 -16.86
N LYS A 175 4.20 3.90 -16.43
CA LYS A 175 5.30 2.93 -16.54
C LYS A 175 5.00 1.66 -15.76
N ILE A 176 4.46 1.77 -14.53
CA ILE A 176 4.03 0.62 -13.72
C ILE A 176 2.90 -0.15 -14.42
N ALA A 177 1.90 0.54 -14.95
CA ALA A 177 0.81 -0.10 -15.68
C ALA A 177 1.30 -0.83 -16.95
N ASN A 178 2.26 -0.25 -17.66
CA ASN A 178 2.85 -0.81 -18.88
C ASN A 178 3.74 -2.04 -18.62
N MET A 179 4.24 -2.25 -17.40
CA MET A 179 4.90 -3.52 -17.05
C MET A 179 3.94 -4.71 -17.20
N GLY A 180 2.64 -4.46 -17.02
CA GLY A 180 1.63 -5.49 -16.94
C GLY A 180 1.58 -6.18 -15.58
N GLY A 181 0.53 -6.96 -15.34
CA GLY A 181 0.37 -7.78 -14.14
C GLY A 181 -0.04 -7.02 -12.87
N VAL A 182 0.06 -5.70 -12.84
CA VAL A 182 -0.39 -4.87 -11.71
C VAL A 182 -1.86 -4.50 -11.91
N LYS A 183 -2.71 -4.73 -10.89
CA LYS A 183 -4.16 -4.51 -10.98
C LYS A 183 -4.73 -3.89 -9.71
N GLY A 184 -5.79 -3.09 -9.90
CA GLY A 184 -6.52 -2.48 -8.79
C GLY A 184 -5.77 -1.31 -8.14
N SER A 185 -5.97 -1.15 -6.85
CA SER A 185 -5.35 -0.07 -6.08
C SER A 185 -3.92 -0.43 -5.69
N ILE A 186 -2.99 0.49 -5.95
CA ILE A 186 -1.61 0.44 -5.49
C ILE A 186 -1.24 1.75 -4.80
N ASN A 187 -0.16 1.73 -4.05
CA ASN A 187 0.33 2.91 -3.33
C ASN A 187 1.84 3.02 -3.46
N VAL A 188 2.31 4.11 -4.07
CA VAL A 188 3.73 4.44 -4.20
C VAL A 188 4.11 5.46 -3.13
N GLN A 189 5.17 5.19 -2.39
CA GLN A 189 5.73 6.10 -1.39
C GLN A 189 7.04 6.68 -1.91
N SER A 190 7.16 7.99 -1.85
CA SER A 190 8.29 8.73 -2.43
C SER A 190 8.75 9.86 -1.52
N ILE A 191 10.02 10.21 -1.61
CA ILE A 191 10.52 11.51 -1.14
C ILE A 191 10.62 12.45 -2.33
N VAL A 192 10.16 13.67 -2.16
CA VAL A 192 10.40 14.76 -3.11
C VAL A 192 11.39 15.73 -2.48
N ASP A 193 12.54 15.88 -3.12
CA ASP A 193 13.59 16.75 -2.61
C ASP A 193 13.30 18.25 -2.84
N LYS A 194 14.15 19.11 -2.34
CA LYS A 194 14.03 20.59 -2.50
C LYS A 194 14.09 21.07 -3.94
N ASN A 195 14.55 20.26 -4.88
CA ASN A 195 14.63 20.57 -6.31
C ASN A 195 13.40 20.02 -7.07
N GLY A 196 12.45 19.36 -6.38
CA GLY A 196 11.28 18.73 -6.98
C GLY A 196 11.57 17.36 -7.60
N GLN A 197 12.74 16.76 -7.35
CA GLN A 197 13.06 15.43 -7.84
C GLN A 197 12.37 14.38 -6.97
N VAL A 198 11.70 13.43 -7.62
CA VAL A 198 10.89 12.38 -6.96
C VAL A 198 11.70 11.09 -6.86
N PHE A 199 11.79 10.55 -5.65
CA PHE A 199 12.48 9.30 -5.33
C PHE A 199 11.51 8.30 -4.70
N PRO A 200 10.83 7.45 -5.48
CA PRO A 200 10.06 6.34 -4.94
C PRO A 200 10.97 5.40 -4.15
N PHE A 201 10.51 4.95 -3.00
CA PHE A 201 11.30 4.07 -2.12
C PHE A 201 10.53 2.84 -1.64
N GLU A 202 9.20 2.82 -1.88
CA GLU A 202 8.35 1.68 -1.55
C GLU A 202 7.09 1.70 -2.43
N ILE A 203 6.63 0.53 -2.84
CA ILE A 203 5.34 0.32 -3.49
C ILE A 203 4.58 -0.79 -2.74
N ASN A 204 3.28 -0.64 -2.65
CA ASN A 204 2.40 -1.61 -2.02
C ASN A 204 1.20 -1.86 -2.97
N CYS A 205 1.01 -3.11 -3.39
CA CYS A 205 -0.03 -3.48 -4.36
C CYS A 205 -1.39 -3.76 -3.70
N ARG A 206 -1.84 -2.85 -2.88
CA ARG A 206 -3.09 -2.95 -2.14
C ARG A 206 -3.64 -1.57 -1.78
N ILE A 207 -4.86 -1.55 -1.31
CA ILE A 207 -5.47 -0.37 -0.74
C ILE A 207 -4.68 0.07 0.51
N SER A 208 -4.25 1.32 0.55
CA SER A 208 -3.46 1.86 1.65
C SER A 208 -4.31 2.39 2.79
N GLY A 209 -3.71 2.55 3.99
CA GLY A 209 -4.38 3.06 5.18
C GLY A 209 -4.92 4.50 5.09
N THR A 210 -4.66 5.20 3.98
CA THR A 210 -5.22 6.54 3.70
C THR A 210 -6.55 6.48 2.93
N ASN A 211 -7.10 5.29 2.70
CA ASN A 211 -8.29 5.08 1.88
C ASN A 211 -9.48 5.93 2.34
N SER A 212 -9.82 5.96 3.62
CA SER A 212 -10.95 6.75 4.12
C SER A 212 -10.84 8.24 3.79
N ILE A 213 -9.62 8.79 3.82
CA ILE A 213 -9.37 10.20 3.54
C ILE A 213 -9.58 10.49 2.04
N ARG A 214 -8.86 9.77 1.16
CA ARG A 214 -8.96 9.99 -0.29
C ARG A 214 -10.34 9.64 -0.85
N HIS A 215 -11.03 8.65 -0.27
CA HIS A 215 -12.41 8.30 -0.64
C HIS A 215 -13.35 9.50 -0.48
N ASN A 216 -13.31 10.16 0.68
CA ASN A 216 -14.15 11.33 0.96
C ASN A 216 -13.77 12.54 0.09
N LEU A 217 -12.56 12.56 -0.44
CA LEU A 217 -12.08 13.62 -1.33
C LEU A 217 -12.30 13.33 -2.82
N GLY A 218 -12.85 12.14 -3.17
CA GLY A 218 -13.26 11.81 -4.52
C GLY A 218 -12.37 10.81 -5.28
N PHE A 219 -11.28 10.31 -4.66
CA PHE A 219 -10.56 9.15 -5.17
C PHE A 219 -11.05 7.88 -4.47
N GLN A 220 -11.94 7.15 -5.13
CA GLN A 220 -12.76 6.10 -4.54
C GLN A 220 -12.35 4.69 -5.01
N ASP A 221 -11.10 4.33 -4.82
CA ASP A 221 -10.52 3.09 -5.35
C ASP A 221 -11.23 1.80 -4.90
N VAL A 222 -11.81 1.74 -3.71
CA VAL A 222 -12.69 0.62 -3.32
C VAL A 222 -13.93 0.55 -4.21
N LYS A 223 -14.58 1.70 -4.48
CA LYS A 223 -15.74 1.77 -5.37
C LYS A 223 -15.36 1.34 -6.79
N TYR A 224 -14.25 1.83 -7.33
CA TYR A 224 -13.74 1.45 -8.65
C TYR A 224 -13.50 -0.06 -8.72
N THR A 225 -12.95 -0.64 -7.66
CA THR A 225 -12.73 -2.09 -7.56
C THR A 225 -14.05 -2.86 -7.60
N LEU A 226 -15.07 -2.42 -6.85
CA LEU A 226 -16.40 -3.05 -6.88
C LEU A 226 -17.04 -2.94 -8.26
N GLN A 227 -17.00 -1.76 -8.87
CA GLN A 227 -17.55 -1.55 -10.21
C GLN A 227 -16.91 -2.50 -11.22
N GLU A 228 -15.57 -2.58 -11.28
CA GLU A 228 -14.90 -3.43 -12.26
C GLU A 228 -14.99 -4.93 -11.97
N TYR A 229 -14.76 -5.34 -10.72
CA TYR A 229 -14.53 -6.76 -10.42
C TYR A 229 -15.78 -7.47 -9.93
N LEU A 230 -16.70 -6.77 -9.29
CA LEU A 230 -17.96 -7.35 -8.82
C LEU A 230 -19.08 -7.17 -9.86
N PHE A 231 -19.30 -5.93 -10.28
CA PHE A 231 -20.44 -5.58 -11.16
C PHE A 231 -20.13 -5.60 -12.65
N ASP A 232 -18.85 -5.76 -13.03
CA ASP A 232 -18.36 -5.72 -14.41
C ASP A 232 -18.70 -4.40 -15.13
N GLU A 233 -18.69 -3.32 -14.40
CA GLU A 233 -18.97 -1.96 -14.86
C GLU A 233 -17.68 -1.18 -15.07
N LYS A 234 -17.74 -0.12 -15.89
CA LYS A 234 -16.64 0.83 -16.02
C LYS A 234 -16.58 1.68 -14.74
N PRO A 235 -15.38 1.84 -14.12
CA PRO A 235 -15.23 2.71 -12.98
C PRO A 235 -15.64 4.15 -13.27
N ASP A 236 -16.31 4.78 -12.31
CA ASP A 236 -16.65 6.20 -12.37
C ASP A 236 -15.40 7.05 -12.52
N SER A 237 -15.52 8.19 -13.21
CA SER A 237 -14.40 9.12 -13.35
C SER A 237 -13.90 9.62 -12.00
N VAL A 238 -12.59 9.73 -11.86
CA VAL A 238 -11.98 10.35 -10.68
C VAL A 238 -12.35 11.83 -10.63
N ASN A 239 -12.88 12.26 -9.49
CA ASN A 239 -13.28 13.63 -9.26
C ASN A 239 -12.83 14.08 -7.87
N ILE A 240 -11.57 14.53 -7.77
CA ILE A 240 -11.02 15.06 -6.52
C ILE A 240 -11.64 16.44 -6.28
N LYS A 241 -12.52 16.53 -5.29
CA LYS A 241 -13.32 17.72 -5.00
C LYS A 241 -12.52 18.89 -4.47
N ASN A 242 -11.37 18.62 -3.85
CA ASN A 242 -10.51 19.66 -3.26
C ASN A 242 -9.06 19.20 -3.26
N ASN A 243 -8.27 19.72 -4.18
CA ASN A 243 -6.85 19.39 -4.36
C ASN A 243 -5.90 20.08 -3.35
N LYS A 244 -6.45 20.76 -2.33
CA LYS A 244 -5.69 21.41 -1.24
C LYS A 244 -6.26 21.06 0.14
N ALA A 245 -7.01 19.97 0.26
CA ALA A 245 -7.60 19.57 1.53
C ALA A 245 -6.53 19.11 2.52
N ILE A 246 -6.75 19.45 3.79
CA ILE A 246 -5.97 18.94 4.92
C ILE A 246 -6.83 17.93 5.68
N ALA A 247 -6.28 16.78 6.01
CA ALA A 247 -6.89 15.80 6.87
C ALA A 247 -6.00 15.50 8.08
N VAL A 248 -6.62 15.36 9.23
CA VAL A 248 -5.96 14.98 10.49
C VAL A 248 -6.64 13.73 11.01
N ARG A 249 -5.85 12.73 11.38
CA ARG A 249 -6.37 11.53 12.06
C ARG A 249 -6.34 11.77 13.55
N ILE A 250 -7.48 11.60 14.19
CA ILE A 250 -7.64 11.76 15.64
C ILE A 250 -8.01 10.43 16.27
N LEU A 251 -7.64 10.24 17.53
CA LEU A 251 -8.22 9.22 18.39
C LEU A 251 -9.48 9.81 19.02
N MET A 252 -10.50 9.00 19.10
CA MET A 252 -11.78 9.36 19.72
C MET A 252 -12.15 8.29 20.75
N ASP A 253 -12.63 8.71 21.91
CA ASP A 253 -13.15 7.80 22.91
C ASP A 253 -14.60 7.42 22.56
N VAL A 254 -14.88 6.12 22.61
CA VAL A 254 -16.24 5.59 22.48
C VAL A 254 -16.62 4.98 23.81
N ILE A 255 -17.61 5.57 24.46
CA ILE A 255 -18.08 5.14 25.78
C ILE A 255 -19.41 4.41 25.63
N TYR A 256 -19.50 3.25 26.23
CA TYR A 256 -20.70 2.42 26.32
C TYR A 256 -21.23 2.42 27.76
N PRO A 257 -22.06 3.39 28.15
CA PRO A 257 -22.42 3.61 29.57
C PRO A 257 -23.17 2.42 30.21
N GLU A 258 -23.83 1.62 29.39
CA GLU A 258 -24.65 0.51 29.85
C GLU A 258 -23.98 -0.87 29.73
N ALA A 259 -22.78 -0.92 29.04
CA ALA A 259 -22.06 -2.18 28.91
C ALA A 259 -21.33 -2.54 30.21
N LYS A 260 -21.42 -3.79 30.62
CA LYS A 260 -20.77 -4.33 31.84
C LYS A 260 -19.57 -5.20 31.51
N SER A 261 -19.45 -5.65 30.26
CA SER A 261 -18.32 -6.45 29.77
C SER A 261 -18.05 -6.13 28.30
N PHE A 262 -16.88 -6.53 27.77
CA PHE A 262 -16.59 -6.43 26.33
C PHE A 262 -17.49 -7.33 25.46
N GLU A 263 -18.06 -8.39 26.04
CA GLU A 263 -18.98 -9.29 25.34
C GLU A 263 -20.30 -8.59 24.98
N ASP A 264 -20.73 -7.63 25.81
CA ASP A 264 -21.94 -6.83 25.55
C ASP A 264 -21.81 -5.99 24.26
N LEU A 265 -20.57 -5.66 23.82
CA LEU A 265 -20.33 -4.89 22.61
C LEU A 265 -20.69 -5.66 21.33
N ASN A 266 -20.85 -6.98 21.41
CA ASN A 266 -21.33 -7.81 20.30
C ASN A 266 -22.83 -7.62 20.04
N ASN A 267 -23.54 -6.92 20.95
CA ASN A 267 -24.95 -6.65 20.80
C ASN A 267 -25.16 -5.27 20.16
N ASN A 268 -25.69 -5.24 18.94
CA ASN A 268 -25.96 -4.01 18.18
C ASN A 268 -26.93 -3.01 18.85
N SER A 269 -27.61 -3.41 19.94
CA SER A 269 -28.51 -2.54 20.68
C SER A 269 -27.84 -1.70 21.78
N VAL A 270 -26.58 -1.92 22.08
CA VAL A 270 -25.84 -1.18 23.12
C VAL A 270 -25.56 0.25 22.65
N LYS A 271 -26.14 1.21 23.39
CA LYS A 271 -25.93 2.63 23.09
C LYS A 271 -24.48 3.05 23.37
N HIS A 272 -23.96 3.91 22.52
CA HIS A 272 -22.65 4.50 22.71
C HIS A 272 -22.65 6.03 22.53
N ILE A 273 -21.66 6.66 23.09
CA ILE A 273 -21.40 8.10 23.00
C ILE A 273 -19.96 8.24 22.45
N ILE A 274 -19.80 9.11 21.46
CA ILE A 274 -18.50 9.42 20.85
C ILE A 274 -18.10 10.84 21.29
N PHE A 275 -16.88 11.00 21.77
CA PHE A 275 -16.31 12.28 22.20
C PHE A 275 -15.12 12.70 21.33
#